data_208e3beed00156b851d87c4d84add5ce
#
_entry.id   208e3beed00156b851d87c4d84add5ce
#
_cell.length_a   1.000
_cell.length_b   1.000
_cell.length_c   1.000
_cell.angle_alpha   90.00
_cell.angle_beta   90.00
_cell.angle_gamma   90.00
#
_symmetry.space_group_name_H-M   'P 1'
#
loop_
_entity.id
_entity.type
_entity.pdbx_description
1 polymer ?
#
loop_
_entity_poly.entity_id
_entity_poly.type
_entity_poly.pdbx_seq_one_letter_code
_entity_poly.pdbx_strand_id
1 'polypeptide(L)'
;MRINIISNFRAHTGLNQDTQILRGILAGVFGDDISLACVPHIHPQCEEADANIFLEVVNPSLFPYARKNIWIPNIEWTYKTWQPYLDMMDEIWVKTKEMEDVFGGLTKTLIRNIGWTSIDKVWDTEMKKNYYKAFVPVGKNLYRNPKPIFQAYMRIKENDPQMYTKLPVLNVVFSPEHIAITVPTQIEDKVILKSEVLKDKDYDALIKECGLCVCLSLAEGFGHAVNEAMSIGCNLILSPIRPFTENLAIAGSGIWYGEVLNKVEQPDCLGTLVDTTIASIVDALESYVDMSFKERRAGSENVRNQYETRHKAWVERMKDILPLALKTNEPTYTLKDSFPKEEDLPDISILTVTKDRRPFMALAKYCYLLQSYPEDKLEWVILDDGDDPIEDTLIGMPNVTYVKCAQGMTIAAKRNLAVEKAMYDVLVNMDDDDVYPENSVLHRVAMMLKNPAKECAFCTTIPCYDITKYSSFMNVPPNTLPMSQRVSEATMVFTRKFWEENKFDESVKVAEGDAFIRGREQMCREVSPQEVIVSLVHPKNTSSRKIPEFKEPNGCHYGFNEKLFALVSEIGVKLLEDINSAGRTESGETCDHDGSRGDGDHPQAQHHPQPQGTEQLHP
;
A
#
# COMPACT_ATOMS: atom_id res chain seq x y z
N MET A 1 16.43 -5.49 21.80
CA MET A 1 15.49 -4.62 21.04
C MET A 1 14.99 -5.37 19.82
N ARG A 2 13.69 -5.33 19.53
CA ARG A 2 13.10 -5.94 18.31
C ARG A 2 12.62 -4.85 17.35
N ILE A 3 12.87 -5.03 16.05
CA ILE A 3 12.46 -4.10 15.01
C ILE A 3 11.83 -4.89 13.85
N ASN A 4 10.66 -4.47 13.41
CA ASN A 4 10.05 -4.93 12.18
C ASN A 4 10.40 -3.97 11.04
N ILE A 5 10.90 -4.50 9.95
CA ILE A 5 11.07 -3.78 8.68
C ILE A 5 9.92 -4.20 7.77
N ILE A 6 9.04 -3.27 7.46
CA ILE A 6 7.80 -3.51 6.71
C ILE A 6 7.97 -2.94 5.31
N SER A 7 7.90 -3.79 4.29
CA SER A 7 8.19 -3.40 2.92
C SER A 7 7.56 -4.35 1.88
N ASN A 8 7.69 -3.97 0.62
CA ASN A 8 7.46 -4.85 -0.51
C ASN A 8 8.79 -5.53 -0.91
N PHE A 9 8.96 -6.81 -0.54
CA PHE A 9 10.21 -7.55 -0.73
C PHE A 9 10.36 -8.18 -2.12
N ARG A 10 9.76 -7.63 -3.17
CA ARG A 10 9.93 -8.14 -4.53
C ARG A 10 11.41 -8.08 -4.93
N ALA A 11 11.93 -9.18 -5.46
CA ALA A 11 13.28 -9.27 -5.97
C ALA A 11 13.54 -8.23 -7.08
N HIS A 12 14.80 -7.78 -7.18
CA HIS A 12 15.27 -6.82 -8.18
C HIS A 12 14.52 -5.47 -8.17
N THR A 13 14.11 -4.99 -6.99
CA THR A 13 13.52 -3.66 -6.79
C THR A 13 14.41 -2.78 -5.91
N GLY A 14 14.24 -1.46 -6.03
CA GLY A 14 14.90 -0.49 -5.14
C GLY A 14 14.54 -0.71 -3.66
N LEU A 15 13.30 -1.10 -3.38
CA LEU A 15 12.85 -1.39 -2.01
C LEU A 15 13.54 -2.61 -1.38
N ASN A 16 13.84 -3.65 -2.17
CA ASN A 16 14.63 -4.76 -1.66
C ASN A 16 16.05 -4.32 -1.32
N GLN A 17 16.64 -3.42 -2.13
CA GLN A 17 17.94 -2.82 -1.83
C GLN A 17 17.88 -1.94 -0.58
N ASP A 18 16.84 -1.09 -0.44
CA ASP A 18 16.60 -0.29 0.76
C ASP A 18 16.51 -1.17 2.02
N THR A 19 15.81 -2.31 1.93
CA THR A 19 15.71 -3.27 3.02
C THR A 19 17.07 -3.85 3.42
N GLN A 20 17.89 -4.23 2.44
CA GLN A 20 19.23 -4.78 2.70
C GLN A 20 20.14 -3.73 3.35
N ILE A 21 20.11 -2.50 2.88
CA ILE A 21 20.89 -1.37 3.42
C ILE A 21 20.46 -1.11 4.87
N LEU A 22 19.15 -1.01 5.12
CA LEU A 22 18.64 -0.76 6.47
C LEU A 22 19.00 -1.89 7.44
N ARG A 23 18.82 -3.15 7.02
CA ARG A 23 19.24 -4.31 7.83
C ARG A 23 20.74 -4.30 8.13
N GLY A 24 21.55 -4.01 7.12
CA GLY A 24 23.01 -3.98 7.27
C GLY A 24 23.46 -2.91 8.26
N ILE A 25 22.92 -1.69 8.17
CA ILE A 25 23.31 -0.61 9.08
C ILE A 25 22.77 -0.83 10.49
N LEU A 26 21.55 -1.33 10.67
CA LEU A 26 20.99 -1.67 11.98
C LEU A 26 21.83 -2.76 12.66
N ALA A 27 22.15 -3.84 11.96
CA ALA A 27 23.00 -4.90 12.47
C ALA A 27 24.43 -4.40 12.79
N GLY A 28 24.98 -3.52 11.95
CA GLY A 28 26.30 -2.92 12.16
C GLY A 28 26.38 -1.99 13.38
N VAL A 29 25.27 -1.31 13.73
CA VAL A 29 25.21 -0.39 14.87
C VAL A 29 24.93 -1.11 16.19
N PHE A 30 24.00 -2.08 16.18
CA PHE A 30 23.50 -2.70 17.40
C PHE A 30 24.07 -4.12 17.66
N GLY A 31 24.70 -4.75 16.66
CA GLY A 31 25.26 -6.11 16.80
C GLY A 31 24.20 -7.13 17.24
N ASP A 32 24.51 -7.89 18.29
CA ASP A 32 23.63 -8.92 18.85
C ASP A 32 22.49 -8.35 19.73
N ASP A 33 22.49 -7.04 20.01
CA ASP A 33 21.45 -6.40 20.84
C ASP A 33 20.14 -6.17 20.08
N ILE A 34 20.07 -6.54 18.79
CA ILE A 34 18.91 -6.33 17.93
C ILE A 34 18.42 -7.63 17.30
N SER A 35 17.08 -7.77 17.27
CA SER A 35 16.37 -8.77 16.46
C SER A 35 15.59 -8.06 15.35
N LEU A 36 15.79 -8.47 14.10
CA LEU A 36 15.19 -7.88 12.92
C LEU A 36 14.24 -8.87 12.25
N ALA A 37 12.98 -8.48 12.11
CA ALA A 37 11.99 -9.18 11.30
C ALA A 37 11.69 -8.42 10.01
N CYS A 38 11.56 -9.13 8.89
CA CYS A 38 11.10 -8.57 7.62
C CYS A 38 9.64 -8.99 7.39
N VAL A 39 8.74 -8.01 7.35
CA VAL A 39 7.28 -8.24 7.26
C VAL A 39 6.77 -7.68 5.94
N PRO A 40 6.13 -8.50 5.07
CA PRO A 40 5.46 -7.98 3.89
C PRO A 40 4.40 -6.95 4.26
N HIS A 41 4.40 -5.79 3.57
CA HIS A 41 3.47 -4.69 3.88
C HIS A 41 1.98 -5.07 3.79
N ILE A 42 1.65 -6.11 3.03
CA ILE A 42 0.27 -6.62 2.89
C ILE A 42 -0.13 -7.58 4.03
N HIS A 43 0.81 -7.93 4.92
CA HIS A 43 0.53 -8.88 5.99
C HIS A 43 -0.45 -8.24 7.00
N PRO A 44 -1.47 -8.98 7.48
CA PRO A 44 -2.48 -8.42 8.37
C PRO A 44 -1.97 -8.19 9.80
N GLN A 45 -0.86 -8.83 10.17
CA GLN A 45 -0.22 -8.70 11.49
C GLN A 45 1.29 -8.88 11.39
N CYS A 46 2.01 -8.47 12.43
CA CYS A 46 3.43 -8.75 12.61
C CYS A 46 3.73 -9.13 14.07
N GLU A 47 4.96 -9.56 14.32
CA GLU A 47 5.40 -9.75 15.69
C GLU A 47 5.47 -8.40 16.43
N GLU A 48 5.22 -8.45 17.74
CA GLU A 48 5.35 -7.28 18.60
C GLU A 48 6.81 -6.81 18.65
N ALA A 49 7.04 -5.51 18.50
CA ALA A 49 8.37 -4.94 18.38
C ALA A 49 8.50 -3.60 19.10
N ASP A 50 9.74 -3.20 19.38
CA ASP A 50 10.04 -1.87 19.93
C ASP A 50 9.82 -0.78 18.87
N ALA A 51 10.09 -1.11 17.58
CA ALA A 51 9.80 -0.21 16.47
C ALA A 51 9.36 -0.97 15.20
N ASN A 52 8.40 -0.37 14.47
CA ASN A 52 8.11 -0.67 13.08
C ASN A 52 8.79 0.37 12.19
N ILE A 53 9.48 -0.07 11.14
CA ILE A 53 10.05 0.81 10.12
C ILE A 53 9.41 0.45 8.78
N PHE A 54 8.55 1.34 8.28
CA PHE A 54 7.87 1.20 7.00
C PHE A 54 8.74 1.77 5.88
N LEU A 55 9.03 0.96 4.87
CA LEU A 55 9.75 1.39 3.66
C LEU A 55 8.73 1.63 2.54
N GLU A 56 8.57 2.87 2.11
CA GLU A 56 7.67 3.37 1.08
C GLU A 56 6.19 3.16 1.42
N VAL A 57 5.72 1.92 1.53
CA VAL A 57 4.31 1.60 1.75
C VAL A 57 3.98 1.54 3.23
N VAL A 58 2.91 2.23 3.63
CA VAL A 58 2.39 2.22 5.00
C VAL A 58 1.25 1.22 5.11
N ASN A 59 1.27 0.42 6.18
CA ASN A 59 0.14 -0.41 6.60
C ASN A 59 -0.27 -0.02 8.02
N PRO A 60 -1.29 0.84 8.18
CA PRO A 60 -1.69 1.36 9.49
C PRO A 60 -2.22 0.31 10.45
N SER A 61 -2.71 -0.83 9.95
CA SER A 61 -3.16 -1.94 10.80
C SER A 61 -2.03 -2.56 11.63
N LEU A 62 -0.76 -2.32 11.23
CA LEU A 62 0.42 -2.80 11.95
C LEU A 62 0.93 -1.83 13.02
N PHE A 63 0.41 -0.59 13.08
CA PHE A 63 0.86 0.41 14.07
C PHE A 63 0.75 -0.06 15.52
N PRO A 64 -0.31 -0.77 15.94
CA PRO A 64 -0.44 -1.22 17.32
C PRO A 64 0.62 -2.22 17.77
N TYR A 65 1.29 -2.91 16.83
CA TYR A 65 2.27 -3.96 17.12
C TYR A 65 3.65 -3.42 17.47
N ALA A 66 3.84 -2.11 17.51
CA ALA A 66 5.09 -1.52 17.96
C ALA A 66 4.86 -0.30 18.84
N ARG A 67 5.83 -0.04 19.72
CA ARG A 67 5.87 1.17 20.54
C ARG A 67 6.07 2.42 19.67
N LYS A 68 6.89 2.29 18.61
CA LYS A 68 7.27 3.38 17.72
C LYS A 68 7.06 2.99 16.27
N ASN A 69 6.42 3.87 15.51
CA ASN A 69 6.20 3.71 14.09
C ASN A 69 6.98 4.77 13.31
N ILE A 70 7.89 4.33 12.46
CA ILE A 70 8.79 5.16 11.66
C ILE A 70 8.50 4.91 10.20
N TRP A 71 8.40 5.96 9.40
CA TRP A 71 8.19 5.84 7.97
C TRP A 71 9.36 6.40 7.16
N ILE A 72 9.85 5.62 6.18
CA ILE A 72 10.86 6.03 5.21
C ILE A 72 10.19 6.06 3.82
N PRO A 73 9.58 7.19 3.43
CA PRO A 73 8.86 7.32 2.17
C PRO A 73 9.79 7.43 0.96
N ASN A 74 9.20 7.21 -0.24
CA ASN A 74 9.70 7.68 -1.52
C ASN A 74 8.66 8.64 -2.11
N ILE A 75 9.04 9.89 -2.31
CA ILE A 75 8.08 10.97 -2.61
C ILE A 75 7.29 10.75 -3.90
N GLU A 76 7.91 10.17 -4.92
CA GLU A 76 7.29 9.89 -6.20
C GLU A 76 6.21 8.81 -6.14
N TRP A 77 6.21 8.01 -5.07
CA TRP A 77 5.24 6.94 -4.81
C TRP A 77 4.35 7.21 -3.58
N THR A 78 4.53 8.36 -2.91
CA THR A 78 3.69 8.74 -1.77
C THR A 78 2.39 9.37 -2.26
N TYR A 79 1.30 8.64 -2.17
CA TYR A 79 -0.01 9.13 -2.57
C TYR A 79 -0.48 10.29 -1.69
N LYS A 80 -1.11 11.30 -2.30
CA LYS A 80 -1.73 12.43 -1.57
C LYS A 80 -2.79 11.95 -0.57
N THR A 81 -3.47 10.85 -0.89
CA THR A 81 -4.46 10.21 -0.01
C THR A 81 -3.86 9.61 1.28
N TRP A 82 -2.52 9.49 1.35
CA TRP A 82 -1.81 9.01 2.54
C TRP A 82 -1.43 10.13 3.52
N GLN A 83 -1.77 11.37 3.20
CA GLN A 83 -1.45 12.51 4.07
C GLN A 83 -1.91 12.31 5.53
N PRO A 84 -3.10 11.73 5.85
CA PRO A 84 -3.48 11.47 7.24
C PRO A 84 -2.50 10.56 8.01
N TYR A 85 -1.78 9.68 7.33
CA TYR A 85 -0.79 8.79 7.97
C TYR A 85 0.46 9.51 8.43
N LEU A 86 0.78 10.70 7.87
CA LEU A 86 1.92 11.50 8.31
C LEU A 86 1.82 11.84 9.79
N ASP A 87 0.62 12.23 10.26
CA ASP A 87 0.37 12.61 11.65
C ASP A 87 0.19 11.39 12.59
N MET A 88 0.15 10.17 12.03
CA MET A 88 0.06 8.93 12.80
C MET A 88 1.43 8.30 13.08
N MET A 89 2.50 8.79 12.45
CA MET A 89 3.87 8.34 12.68
C MET A 89 4.50 9.02 13.88
N ASP A 90 5.40 8.33 14.56
CA ASP A 90 6.26 8.92 15.59
C ASP A 90 7.41 9.71 14.97
N GLU A 91 7.97 9.20 13.86
CA GLU A 91 8.99 9.89 13.06
C GLU A 91 8.83 9.57 11.59
N ILE A 92 9.22 10.53 10.73
CA ILE A 92 9.36 10.34 9.29
C ILE A 92 10.84 10.53 8.95
N TRP A 93 11.48 9.49 8.41
CA TRP A 93 12.88 9.53 8.02
C TRP A 93 12.98 9.76 6.52
N VAL A 94 13.57 10.87 6.13
CA VAL A 94 13.66 11.26 4.72
C VAL A 94 15.07 11.08 4.19
N LYS A 95 15.14 10.68 2.91
CA LYS A 95 16.39 10.38 2.21
C LYS A 95 17.02 11.62 1.59
N THR A 96 16.24 12.66 1.34
CA THR A 96 16.65 13.85 0.57
C THR A 96 16.14 15.15 1.21
N LYS A 97 16.75 16.26 0.87
CA LYS A 97 16.28 17.59 1.30
C LYS A 97 14.92 17.94 0.68
N GLU A 98 14.68 17.51 -0.57
CA GLU A 98 13.37 17.67 -1.21
C GLU A 98 12.25 17.07 -0.38
N MET A 99 12.43 15.82 0.08
CA MET A 99 11.44 15.17 0.95
C MET A 99 11.25 15.91 2.26
N GLU A 100 12.35 16.39 2.87
CA GLU A 100 12.27 17.17 4.10
C GLU A 100 11.42 18.44 3.91
N ASP A 101 11.62 19.15 2.80
CA ASP A 101 10.88 20.37 2.48
C ASP A 101 9.39 20.08 2.23
N VAL A 102 9.07 19.03 1.46
CA VAL A 102 7.69 18.67 1.13
C VAL A 102 6.93 18.19 2.36
N PHE A 103 7.47 17.21 3.07
CA PHE A 103 6.78 16.66 4.25
C PHE A 103 6.71 17.67 5.40
N GLY A 104 7.72 18.53 5.56
CA GLY A 104 7.72 19.61 6.55
C GLY A 104 6.59 20.63 6.38
N GLY A 105 6.07 20.77 5.16
CA GLY A 105 4.88 21.58 4.87
C GLY A 105 3.54 20.87 5.14
N LEU A 106 3.54 19.55 5.34
CA LEU A 106 2.32 18.73 5.40
C LEU A 106 1.98 18.18 6.78
N THR A 107 2.96 18.07 7.68
CA THR A 107 2.76 17.44 9.00
C THR A 107 3.58 18.15 10.08
N LYS A 108 3.17 17.94 11.34
CA LYS A 108 3.93 18.34 12.55
C LYS A 108 4.77 17.20 13.13
N THR A 109 4.64 15.99 12.57
CA THR A 109 5.45 14.84 12.96
C THR A 109 6.93 15.14 12.80
N LEU A 110 7.77 14.64 13.70
CA LEU A 110 9.22 14.82 13.63
C LEU A 110 9.78 14.26 12.33
N ILE A 111 10.32 15.13 11.48
CA ILE A 111 11.01 14.74 10.25
C ILE A 111 12.50 14.72 10.51
N ARG A 112 13.12 13.58 10.21
CA ARG A 112 14.56 13.41 10.34
C ARG A 112 15.18 13.14 8.97
N ASN A 113 15.95 14.08 8.47
CA ASN A 113 16.72 13.85 7.26
C ASN A 113 17.91 12.93 7.59
N ILE A 114 17.78 11.65 7.27
CA ILE A 114 18.81 10.64 7.51
C ILE A 114 19.80 10.54 6.34
N GLY A 115 19.49 11.14 5.18
CA GLY A 115 20.18 10.84 3.94
C GLY A 115 19.98 9.39 3.51
N TRP A 116 20.69 8.94 2.48
CA TRP A 116 20.66 7.54 2.05
C TRP A 116 21.91 7.14 1.27
N THR A 117 22.05 5.84 1.00
CA THR A 117 23.14 5.28 0.20
C THR A 117 22.64 4.12 -0.67
N SER A 118 23.50 3.58 -1.52
CA SER A 118 23.28 2.32 -2.24
C SER A 118 24.37 1.31 -1.91
N ILE A 119 24.15 0.05 -2.28
CA ILE A 119 25.13 -1.01 -2.13
C ILE A 119 26.34 -0.69 -3.03
N ASP A 120 27.53 -0.76 -2.46
CA ASP A 120 28.79 -0.59 -3.21
C ASP A 120 29.01 -1.80 -4.13
N LYS A 121 29.00 -1.56 -5.44
CA LYS A 121 29.28 -2.60 -6.45
C LYS A 121 30.77 -2.87 -6.63
N VAL A 122 31.61 -2.21 -5.86
CA VAL A 122 33.07 -2.32 -5.80
C VAL A 122 33.76 -2.07 -7.15
N TRP A 123 34.35 -0.90 -7.27
CA TRP A 123 35.18 -0.58 -8.42
C TRP A 123 36.60 -1.14 -8.25
N ASP A 124 36.98 -2.04 -9.16
CA ASP A 124 38.36 -2.46 -9.32
C ASP A 124 39.07 -1.51 -10.29
N THR A 125 40.10 -0.79 -9.81
CA THR A 125 40.85 0.17 -10.62
C THR A 125 41.61 -0.49 -11.78
N GLU A 126 41.87 -1.79 -11.71
CA GLU A 126 42.51 -2.58 -12.79
C GLU A 126 41.48 -2.95 -13.88
N MET A 127 40.18 -2.78 -13.62
CA MET A 127 39.12 -3.07 -14.57
C MET A 127 39.13 -2.05 -15.70
N LYS A 128 39.23 -2.54 -16.94
CA LYS A 128 39.20 -1.69 -18.15
C LYS A 128 37.77 -1.27 -18.46
N LYS A 129 37.41 -0.02 -18.11
CA LYS A 129 36.15 0.56 -18.55
C LYS A 129 36.16 0.85 -20.06
N ASN A 130 35.02 0.58 -20.70
CA ASN A 130 34.78 0.96 -22.08
C ASN A 130 34.02 2.30 -22.15
N TYR A 131 34.72 3.38 -22.39
CA TYR A 131 34.14 4.72 -22.50
C TYR A 131 33.31 4.96 -23.77
N TYR A 132 33.23 3.96 -24.65
CA TYR A 132 32.35 3.95 -25.84
C TYR A 132 31.08 3.14 -25.59
N LYS A 133 30.82 2.74 -24.36
CA LYS A 133 29.58 2.10 -23.91
C LYS A 133 28.92 2.93 -22.82
N ALA A 134 27.62 3.16 -22.98
CA ALA A 134 26.78 3.81 -22.00
C ALA A 134 25.75 2.83 -21.45
N PHE A 135 25.48 2.95 -20.17
CA PHE A 135 24.41 2.25 -19.45
C PHE A 135 23.22 3.19 -19.29
N VAL A 136 22.03 2.74 -19.68
CA VAL A 136 20.75 3.48 -19.55
C VAL A 136 19.80 2.66 -18.68
N PRO A 137 19.66 2.97 -17.37
CA PRO A 137 18.88 2.20 -16.42
C PRO A 137 17.40 2.59 -16.48
N VAL A 138 16.60 1.92 -17.28
CA VAL A 138 15.13 2.08 -17.29
C VAL A 138 14.48 1.15 -16.25
N GLY A 139 14.82 -0.13 -16.26
CA GLY A 139 14.30 -1.11 -15.32
C GLY A 139 12.79 -1.29 -15.43
N LYS A 140 12.10 -1.23 -14.30
CA LYS A 140 10.63 -1.27 -14.17
C LYS A 140 10.03 0.12 -13.86
N ASN A 141 10.87 1.16 -13.76
CA ASN A 141 10.44 2.49 -13.33
C ASN A 141 9.93 3.31 -14.51
N LEU A 142 8.62 3.61 -14.52
CA LEU A 142 7.94 4.39 -15.55
C LEU A 142 8.47 5.83 -15.69
N TYR A 143 9.09 6.37 -14.65
CA TYR A 143 9.68 7.72 -14.67
C TYR A 143 11.05 7.76 -15.35
N ARG A 144 11.71 6.61 -15.58
CA ARG A 144 12.99 6.54 -16.28
C ARG A 144 12.76 6.46 -17.79
N ASN A 145 12.81 7.63 -18.43
CA ASN A 145 12.45 7.79 -19.83
C ASN A 145 13.69 7.83 -20.75
N PRO A 146 13.89 6.84 -21.65
CA PRO A 146 15.00 6.85 -22.59
C PRO A 146 14.76 7.73 -23.83
N LYS A 147 13.54 8.23 -24.07
CA LYS A 147 13.23 9.03 -25.27
C LYS A 147 14.11 10.27 -25.44
N PRO A 148 14.41 11.07 -24.39
CA PRO A 148 15.26 12.26 -24.56
C PRO A 148 16.66 11.93 -25.07
N ILE A 149 17.28 10.83 -24.61
CA ILE A 149 18.61 10.45 -25.12
C ILE A 149 18.52 9.96 -26.57
N PHE A 150 17.46 9.26 -26.97
CA PHE A 150 17.26 8.88 -28.38
C PHE A 150 17.09 10.11 -29.27
N GLN A 151 16.31 11.09 -28.83
CA GLN A 151 16.12 12.37 -29.55
C GLN A 151 17.45 13.15 -29.70
N ALA A 152 18.26 13.18 -28.65
CA ALA A 152 19.60 13.81 -28.71
C ALA A 152 20.50 13.10 -29.73
N TYR A 153 20.50 11.76 -29.76
CA TYR A 153 21.26 10.99 -30.75
C TYR A 153 20.80 11.25 -32.19
N MET A 154 19.49 11.31 -32.43
CA MET A 154 18.94 11.65 -33.76
C MET A 154 19.37 13.05 -34.16
N ARG A 155 19.23 14.04 -33.27
CA ARG A 155 19.63 15.44 -33.54
C ARG A 155 21.11 15.57 -33.87
N ILE A 156 21.99 14.87 -33.14
CA ILE A 156 23.42 14.83 -33.42
C ILE A 156 23.69 14.17 -34.79
N LYS A 157 23.03 13.06 -35.10
CA LYS A 157 23.19 12.37 -36.38
C LYS A 157 22.83 13.27 -37.59
N GLU A 158 21.77 14.07 -37.43
CA GLU A 158 21.31 15.01 -38.46
C GLU A 158 22.28 16.22 -38.62
N ASN A 159 22.76 16.80 -37.52
CA ASN A 159 23.51 18.03 -37.51
C ASN A 159 25.04 17.83 -37.62
N ASP A 160 25.58 16.78 -37.00
CA ASP A 160 27.00 16.40 -37.01
C ASP A 160 27.18 14.88 -37.12
N PRO A 161 27.14 14.32 -38.34
CA PRO A 161 27.34 12.87 -38.55
C PRO A 161 28.72 12.37 -38.10
N GLN A 162 29.75 13.22 -38.07
CA GLN A 162 31.08 12.83 -37.62
C GLN A 162 31.10 12.63 -36.09
N MET A 163 30.50 13.55 -35.36
CA MET A 163 30.32 13.40 -33.93
C MET A 163 29.47 12.15 -33.59
N TYR A 164 28.40 11.92 -34.35
CA TYR A 164 27.57 10.73 -34.15
C TYR A 164 28.38 9.43 -34.15
N THR A 165 29.38 9.29 -35.03
CA THR A 165 30.22 8.07 -35.05
C THR A 165 30.99 7.85 -33.75
N LYS A 166 31.33 8.92 -33.02
CA LYS A 166 32.08 8.88 -31.76
C LYS A 166 31.19 8.64 -30.53
N LEU A 167 29.86 8.76 -30.64
CA LEU A 167 28.94 8.57 -29.52
C LEU A 167 29.04 7.16 -28.97
N PRO A 168 28.88 6.99 -27.64
CA PRO A 168 28.82 5.67 -27.02
C PRO A 168 27.65 4.82 -27.54
N VAL A 169 27.78 3.51 -27.50
CA VAL A 169 26.66 2.58 -27.70
C VAL A 169 25.82 2.53 -26.42
N LEU A 170 24.53 2.81 -26.54
CA LEU A 170 23.57 2.79 -25.44
C LEU A 170 23.13 1.36 -25.12
N ASN A 171 23.43 0.89 -23.93
CA ASN A 171 22.89 -0.36 -23.40
C ASN A 171 21.67 -0.04 -22.53
N VAL A 172 20.48 -0.18 -23.09
CA VAL A 172 19.21 0.15 -22.42
C VAL A 172 18.68 -1.07 -21.72
N VAL A 173 18.67 -1.05 -20.38
CA VAL A 173 18.19 -2.15 -19.55
C VAL A 173 16.77 -1.85 -19.07
N PHE A 174 15.81 -2.71 -19.41
CA PHE A 174 14.40 -2.52 -19.08
C PHE A 174 13.66 -3.85 -18.92
N SER A 175 12.49 -3.80 -18.28
CA SER A 175 11.57 -4.94 -18.15
C SER A 175 10.45 -4.80 -19.18
N PRO A 176 10.37 -5.69 -20.19
CA PRO A 176 9.38 -5.59 -21.26
C PRO A 176 7.93 -5.83 -20.76
N GLU A 177 7.77 -6.51 -19.63
CA GLU A 177 6.47 -6.71 -18.98
C GLU A 177 5.87 -5.41 -18.43
N HIS A 178 6.72 -4.39 -18.17
CA HIS A 178 6.32 -3.13 -17.54
C HIS A 178 6.42 -1.93 -18.48
N ILE A 179 7.39 -1.96 -19.41
CA ILE A 179 7.72 -0.79 -20.26
C ILE A 179 7.97 -1.25 -21.69
N ALA A 180 7.27 -0.64 -22.65
CA ALA A 180 7.54 -0.81 -24.07
C ALA A 180 8.53 0.27 -24.54
N ILE A 181 9.66 -0.13 -25.15
CA ILE A 181 10.67 0.76 -25.73
C ILE A 181 10.76 0.54 -27.21
N THR A 182 10.55 1.59 -27.98
CA THR A 182 10.77 1.61 -29.43
C THR A 182 12.01 2.44 -29.73
N VAL A 183 12.98 1.85 -30.42
CA VAL A 183 14.19 2.55 -30.89
C VAL A 183 13.90 3.14 -32.26
N PRO A 184 14.18 4.45 -32.48
CA PRO A 184 14.11 5.03 -33.82
C PRO A 184 15.11 4.36 -34.78
N THR A 185 14.67 4.00 -35.99
CA THR A 185 15.49 3.32 -37.02
C THR A 185 16.78 4.08 -37.35
N GLN A 186 16.75 5.38 -37.23
CA GLN A 186 17.90 6.26 -37.50
C GLN A 186 19.09 6.01 -36.58
N ILE A 187 18.87 5.42 -35.36
CA ILE A 187 19.90 5.24 -34.34
C ILE A 187 20.05 3.79 -33.87
N GLU A 188 19.43 2.84 -34.55
CA GLU A 188 19.50 1.40 -34.19
C GLU A 188 20.95 0.88 -34.10
N ASP A 189 21.87 1.43 -34.90
CA ASP A 189 23.30 1.09 -34.87
C ASP A 189 24.00 1.50 -33.56
N LYS A 190 23.38 2.35 -32.75
CA LYS A 190 23.91 2.84 -31.47
C LYS A 190 23.13 2.39 -30.24
N VAL A 191 22.11 1.54 -30.39
CA VAL A 191 21.26 1.14 -29.26
C VAL A 191 21.19 -0.39 -29.15
N ILE A 192 21.47 -0.91 -27.98
CA ILE A 192 21.32 -2.32 -27.63
C ILE A 192 20.25 -2.40 -26.54
N LEU A 193 19.13 -3.02 -26.86
CA LEU A 193 18.07 -3.29 -25.90
C LEU A 193 18.38 -4.56 -25.10
N LYS A 194 18.36 -4.47 -23.79
CA LYS A 194 18.51 -5.56 -22.83
C LYS A 194 17.16 -5.77 -22.13
N SER A 195 16.29 -6.52 -22.80
CA SER A 195 14.91 -6.78 -22.41
C SER A 195 14.74 -8.03 -21.54
N GLU A 196 15.81 -8.77 -21.28
CA GLU A 196 15.78 -9.90 -20.35
C GLU A 196 15.99 -9.39 -18.92
N VAL A 197 15.33 -10.05 -17.94
CA VAL A 197 15.66 -9.84 -16.52
C VAL A 197 17.08 -10.36 -16.32
N LEU A 198 18.06 -9.45 -16.37
CA LEU A 198 19.46 -9.79 -16.15
C LEU A 198 19.62 -10.36 -14.73
N LYS A 199 20.32 -11.49 -14.61
CA LYS A 199 20.77 -11.96 -13.30
C LYS A 199 21.71 -10.92 -12.71
N ASP A 200 21.73 -10.80 -11.39
CA ASP A 200 22.57 -9.80 -10.69
C ASP A 200 24.02 -9.78 -11.19
N LYS A 201 24.59 -10.96 -11.43
CA LYS A 201 25.96 -11.08 -11.96
C LYS A 201 26.13 -10.47 -13.35
N ASP A 202 25.16 -10.67 -14.23
CA ASP A 202 25.22 -10.17 -15.63
C ASP A 202 24.94 -8.67 -15.65
N TYR A 203 24.02 -8.19 -14.81
CA TYR A 203 23.79 -6.77 -14.59
C TYR A 203 25.04 -6.08 -14.06
N ASP A 204 25.66 -6.61 -13.00
CA ASP A 204 26.89 -6.08 -12.43
C ASP A 204 28.03 -6.05 -13.44
N ALA A 205 28.19 -7.09 -14.26
CA ALA A 205 29.20 -7.13 -15.32
C ALA A 205 28.97 -6.03 -16.36
N LEU A 206 27.71 -5.85 -16.80
CA LEU A 206 27.34 -4.81 -17.76
C LEU A 206 27.65 -3.40 -17.25
N ILE A 207 27.21 -3.06 -16.03
CA ILE A 207 27.42 -1.71 -15.50
C ILE A 207 28.91 -1.46 -15.21
N LYS A 208 29.66 -2.48 -14.81
CA LYS A 208 31.12 -2.39 -14.59
C LYS A 208 31.88 -2.11 -15.88
N GLU A 209 31.44 -2.68 -16.99
CA GLU A 209 32.04 -2.45 -18.31
C GLU A 209 31.80 -1.02 -18.82
N CYS A 210 30.61 -0.46 -18.58
CA CYS A 210 30.23 0.84 -19.14
C CYS A 210 31.02 2.00 -18.49
N GLY A 211 31.52 2.92 -19.34
CA GLY A 211 32.21 4.14 -18.89
C GLY A 211 31.31 5.35 -18.65
N LEU A 212 30.06 5.28 -19.13
CA LEU A 212 29.05 6.33 -18.99
C LEU A 212 27.74 5.73 -18.47
N CYS A 213 27.04 6.43 -17.59
CA CYS A 213 25.64 6.17 -17.23
C CYS A 213 24.78 7.37 -17.62
N VAL A 214 23.69 7.12 -18.33
CA VAL A 214 22.72 8.17 -18.70
C VAL A 214 21.39 7.85 -18.01
N CYS A 215 21.01 8.67 -17.05
CA CYS A 215 19.76 8.50 -16.30
C CYS A 215 18.93 9.79 -16.36
N LEU A 216 18.00 9.83 -17.31
CA LEU A 216 17.10 10.97 -17.55
C LEU A 216 15.73 10.69 -16.94
N SER A 217 15.72 10.46 -15.63
CA SER A 217 14.51 10.19 -14.88
C SER A 217 13.68 11.46 -14.70
N LEU A 218 12.36 11.33 -14.78
CA LEU A 218 11.41 12.42 -14.50
C LEU A 218 11.26 12.68 -13.00
N ALA A 219 11.38 11.62 -12.19
CA ALA A 219 11.34 11.66 -10.73
C ALA A 219 12.06 10.45 -10.14
N GLU A 220 12.61 10.60 -8.95
CA GLU A 220 13.25 9.53 -8.17
C GLU A 220 13.14 9.86 -6.68
N GLY A 221 12.91 8.84 -5.84
CA GLY A 221 12.99 9.01 -4.40
C GLY A 221 14.43 9.17 -3.92
N PHE A 222 15.33 8.37 -4.49
CA PHE A 222 16.76 8.46 -4.18
C PHE A 222 17.65 8.26 -5.40
N GLY A 223 17.38 7.26 -6.25
CA GLY A 223 18.15 6.98 -7.45
C GLY A 223 19.26 5.95 -7.26
N HIS A 224 18.88 4.72 -6.84
CA HIS A 224 19.82 3.61 -6.66
C HIS A 224 20.68 3.34 -7.89
N ALA A 225 20.10 3.33 -9.10
CA ALA A 225 20.85 3.02 -10.31
C ALA A 225 21.97 4.01 -10.59
N VAL A 226 21.76 5.30 -10.28
CA VAL A 226 22.81 6.34 -10.39
C VAL A 226 23.88 6.12 -9.32
N ASN A 227 23.50 5.81 -8.09
CA ASN A 227 24.45 5.52 -7.02
C ASN A 227 25.29 4.26 -7.29
N GLU A 228 24.69 3.22 -7.85
CA GLU A 228 25.42 2.02 -8.28
C GLU A 228 26.43 2.37 -9.40
N ALA A 229 26.02 3.16 -10.39
CA ALA A 229 26.90 3.66 -11.44
C ALA A 229 28.05 4.50 -10.87
N MET A 230 27.77 5.32 -9.85
CA MET A 230 28.81 6.08 -9.13
C MET A 230 29.76 5.15 -8.39
N SER A 231 29.27 4.12 -7.73
CA SER A 231 30.09 3.19 -6.95
C SER A 231 31.13 2.45 -7.79
N ILE A 232 30.89 2.32 -9.08
CA ILE A 232 31.82 1.73 -10.05
C ILE A 232 32.50 2.75 -10.95
N GLY A 233 32.37 4.05 -10.67
CA GLY A 233 33.03 5.12 -11.40
C GLY A 233 32.55 5.27 -12.86
N CYS A 234 31.27 5.19 -13.16
CA CYS A 234 30.74 5.65 -14.44
C CYS A 234 30.68 7.17 -14.47
N ASN A 235 31.09 7.79 -15.59
CA ASN A 235 30.72 9.18 -15.84
C ASN A 235 29.19 9.28 -15.96
N LEU A 236 28.58 10.43 -15.67
CA LEU A 236 27.13 10.57 -15.52
C LEU A 236 26.55 11.69 -16.38
N ILE A 237 25.48 11.41 -17.11
CA ILE A 237 24.57 12.41 -17.68
C ILE A 237 23.22 12.22 -17.02
N LEU A 238 22.74 13.22 -16.29
CA LEU A 238 21.59 13.12 -15.39
C LEU A 238 20.54 14.17 -15.69
N SER A 239 19.27 13.85 -15.43
CA SER A 239 18.22 14.88 -15.35
C SER A 239 18.44 15.78 -14.12
N PRO A 240 17.95 17.04 -14.16
CA PRO A 240 18.17 18.02 -13.10
C PRO A 240 17.13 17.90 -11.98
N ILE A 241 16.78 16.66 -11.60
CA ILE A 241 15.87 16.42 -10.47
C ILE A 241 16.57 16.62 -9.14
N ARG A 242 15.83 17.12 -8.15
CA ARG A 242 16.39 17.48 -6.84
C ARG A 242 17.17 16.35 -6.15
N PRO A 243 16.70 15.08 -6.10
CA PRO A 243 17.50 14.00 -5.50
C PRO A 243 18.90 13.88 -6.09
N PHE A 244 19.06 14.13 -7.41
CA PHE A 244 20.37 14.06 -8.05
C PHE A 244 21.22 15.30 -7.77
N THR A 245 20.65 16.50 -7.91
CA THR A 245 21.37 17.76 -7.77
C THR A 245 21.72 18.11 -6.33
N GLU A 246 20.94 17.64 -5.35
CA GLU A 246 21.15 17.95 -3.93
C GLU A 246 22.06 16.94 -3.21
N ASN A 247 21.90 15.66 -3.52
CA ASN A 247 22.46 14.61 -2.68
C ASN A 247 23.39 13.64 -3.38
N LEU A 248 23.28 13.47 -4.70
CA LEU A 248 24.00 12.36 -5.34
C LEU A 248 25.31 12.76 -5.98
N ALA A 249 25.32 13.82 -6.77
CA ALA A 249 26.47 14.12 -7.58
C ALA A 249 26.70 15.63 -7.68
N ILE A 250 27.85 16.10 -7.25
CA ILE A 250 28.24 17.50 -7.44
C ILE A 250 28.72 17.64 -8.88
N ALA A 251 28.12 18.58 -9.64
CA ALA A 251 28.52 18.88 -11.02
C ALA A 251 30.04 19.13 -11.11
N GLY A 252 30.66 18.59 -12.13
CA GLY A 252 32.11 18.67 -12.29
C GLY A 252 32.65 17.60 -13.22
N SER A 253 33.94 17.32 -13.13
CA SER A 253 34.58 16.33 -13.99
C SER A 253 33.84 14.97 -13.94
N GLY A 254 33.31 14.55 -15.09
CA GLY A 254 32.59 13.31 -15.27
C GLY A 254 31.10 13.34 -14.89
N ILE A 255 30.54 14.51 -14.54
CA ILE A 255 29.13 14.67 -14.18
C ILE A 255 28.50 15.84 -14.88
N TRP A 256 27.47 15.59 -15.68
CA TRP A 256 26.68 16.60 -16.39
C TRP A 256 25.22 16.50 -16.00
N TYR A 257 24.58 17.64 -15.85
CA TYR A 257 23.15 17.77 -15.66
C TYR A 257 22.51 18.39 -16.89
N GLY A 258 21.38 17.83 -17.30
CA GLY A 258 20.54 18.53 -18.27
C GLY A 258 19.87 19.75 -17.65
N GLU A 259 19.24 20.57 -18.49
CA GLU A 259 18.45 21.73 -18.08
C GLU A 259 16.98 21.38 -18.02
N VAL A 260 16.26 22.01 -17.09
CA VAL A 260 14.81 21.84 -16.94
C VAL A 260 14.08 22.39 -18.16
N LEU A 261 13.32 21.50 -18.83
CA LEU A 261 12.37 21.92 -19.87
C LEU A 261 11.03 22.27 -19.25
N ASN A 262 10.51 21.40 -18.40
CA ASN A 262 9.21 21.52 -17.77
C ASN A 262 9.23 20.89 -16.37
N LYS A 263 8.36 21.39 -15.49
CA LYS A 263 8.19 20.88 -14.14
C LYS A 263 6.70 20.81 -13.82
N VAL A 264 6.21 19.62 -13.49
CA VAL A 264 4.78 19.35 -13.25
C VAL A 264 4.62 18.56 -11.96
N GLU A 265 3.70 19.01 -11.10
CA GLU A 265 3.30 18.22 -9.94
C GLU A 265 2.55 16.96 -10.39
N GLN A 266 2.81 15.84 -9.72
CA GLN A 266 2.06 14.63 -9.97
C GLN A 266 0.60 14.78 -9.51
N PRO A 267 -0.38 14.24 -10.25
CA PRO A 267 -1.79 14.38 -9.87
C PRO A 267 -2.11 13.64 -8.56
N ASP A 268 -1.59 12.44 -8.39
CA ASP A 268 -1.97 11.52 -7.30
C ASP A 268 -0.89 11.40 -6.20
N CYS A 269 0.37 11.69 -6.52
CA CYS A 269 1.50 11.58 -5.60
C CYS A 269 2.09 12.95 -5.23
N LEU A 270 2.93 12.99 -4.20
CA LEU A 270 3.56 14.21 -3.70
C LEU A 270 4.77 14.66 -4.55
N GLY A 271 5.32 13.78 -5.38
CA GLY A 271 6.50 14.06 -6.19
C GLY A 271 6.23 15.03 -7.34
N THR A 272 7.30 15.58 -7.88
CA THR A 272 7.28 16.45 -9.05
C THR A 272 7.98 15.76 -10.22
N LEU A 273 7.37 15.83 -11.42
CA LEU A 273 7.98 15.35 -12.67
C LEU A 273 8.77 16.49 -13.33
N VAL A 274 10.00 16.20 -13.73
CA VAL A 274 10.91 17.17 -14.35
C VAL A 274 11.39 16.65 -15.70
N ASP A 275 10.99 17.31 -16.77
CA ASP A 275 11.51 17.05 -18.12
C ASP A 275 12.84 17.77 -18.35
N THR A 276 13.69 17.15 -19.19
CA THR A 276 15.03 17.66 -19.53
C THR A 276 15.05 18.15 -20.98
N THR A 277 15.69 19.28 -21.26
CA THR A 277 15.84 19.80 -22.62
C THR A 277 16.76 18.90 -23.46
N ILE A 278 16.40 18.68 -24.73
CA ILE A 278 17.23 17.88 -25.64
C ILE A 278 18.55 18.60 -25.95
N ALA A 279 18.53 19.93 -25.99
CA ALA A 279 19.73 20.72 -26.23
C ALA A 279 20.79 20.47 -25.16
N SER A 280 20.45 20.54 -23.88
CA SER A 280 21.41 20.31 -22.80
C SER A 280 21.94 18.86 -22.75
N ILE A 281 21.16 17.89 -23.21
CA ILE A 281 21.64 16.51 -23.36
C ILE A 281 22.66 16.42 -24.51
N VAL A 282 22.40 17.11 -25.61
CA VAL A 282 23.37 17.21 -26.73
C VAL A 282 24.68 17.84 -26.25
N ASP A 283 24.62 18.98 -25.56
CA ASP A 283 25.81 19.69 -25.04
C ASP A 283 26.59 18.79 -24.05
N ALA A 284 25.91 18.00 -23.20
CA ALA A 284 26.55 17.04 -22.30
C ALA A 284 27.25 15.92 -23.07
N LEU A 285 26.63 15.39 -24.13
CA LEU A 285 27.23 14.38 -25.01
C LEU A 285 28.42 14.90 -25.78
N GLU A 286 28.36 16.14 -26.32
CA GLU A 286 29.47 16.83 -26.98
C GLU A 286 30.65 16.96 -26.02
N SER A 287 30.38 17.51 -24.84
CA SER A 287 31.39 17.65 -23.79
C SER A 287 32.05 16.31 -23.41
N TYR A 288 31.24 15.24 -23.32
CA TYR A 288 31.77 13.91 -23.03
C TYR A 288 32.62 13.35 -24.19
N VAL A 289 32.19 13.51 -25.44
CA VAL A 289 32.88 12.98 -26.61
C VAL A 289 34.21 13.69 -26.86
N ASP A 290 34.29 14.99 -26.57
CA ASP A 290 35.51 15.78 -26.71
C ASP A 290 36.56 15.49 -25.65
N MET A 291 36.22 14.84 -24.53
CA MET A 291 37.20 14.43 -23.53
C MET A 291 38.12 13.33 -24.06
N SER A 292 39.41 13.48 -23.76
CA SER A 292 40.39 12.42 -23.94
C SER A 292 40.12 11.23 -23.03
N PHE A 293 40.69 10.07 -23.33
CA PHE A 293 40.61 8.89 -22.48
C PHE A 293 41.07 9.17 -21.03
N LYS A 294 42.13 9.97 -20.87
CA LYS A 294 42.67 10.37 -19.56
C LYS A 294 41.67 11.22 -18.78
N GLU A 295 41.00 12.15 -19.43
CA GLU A 295 39.99 13.00 -18.79
C GLU A 295 38.74 12.18 -18.38
N ARG A 296 38.24 11.28 -19.23
CA ARG A 296 37.12 10.39 -18.89
C ARG A 296 37.47 9.50 -17.70
N ARG A 297 38.71 8.99 -17.63
CA ARG A 297 39.20 8.22 -16.49
C ARG A 297 39.26 9.06 -15.21
N ALA A 298 39.77 10.27 -15.28
CA ALA A 298 39.78 11.20 -14.15
C ALA A 298 38.35 11.55 -13.69
N GLY A 299 37.41 11.70 -14.62
CA GLY A 299 35.98 11.82 -14.32
C GLY A 299 35.44 10.60 -13.56
N SER A 300 35.78 9.39 -14.00
CA SER A 300 35.41 8.15 -13.31
C SER A 300 35.94 8.09 -11.87
N GLU A 301 37.19 8.47 -11.66
CA GLU A 301 37.82 8.54 -10.33
C GLU A 301 37.14 9.57 -9.44
N ASN A 302 36.80 10.75 -9.98
CA ASN A 302 36.06 11.78 -9.25
C ASN A 302 34.66 11.28 -8.83
N VAL A 303 33.91 10.66 -9.75
CA VAL A 303 32.58 10.12 -9.47
C VAL A 303 32.62 9.06 -8.37
N ARG A 304 33.59 8.14 -8.45
CA ARG A 304 33.81 7.11 -7.40
C ARG A 304 34.12 7.75 -6.04
N ASN A 305 35.05 8.72 -6.00
CA ASN A 305 35.43 9.42 -4.77
C ASN A 305 34.24 10.14 -4.13
N GLN A 306 33.36 10.75 -4.92
CA GLN A 306 32.13 11.36 -4.41
C GLN A 306 31.21 10.31 -3.77
N TYR A 307 31.02 9.15 -4.41
CA TYR A 307 30.26 8.04 -3.83
C TYR A 307 30.85 7.57 -2.51
N GLU A 308 32.15 7.24 -2.46
CA GLU A 308 32.81 6.75 -1.25
C GLU A 308 32.73 7.73 -0.08
N THR A 309 33.00 9.00 -0.36
CA THR A 309 32.94 10.07 0.66
C THR A 309 31.56 10.14 1.28
N ARG A 310 30.52 10.16 0.43
CA ARG A 310 29.16 10.25 0.86
C ARG A 310 28.69 8.97 1.57
N HIS A 311 29.04 7.80 1.07
CA HIS A 311 28.72 6.52 1.68
C HIS A 311 29.32 6.41 3.10
N LYS A 312 30.58 6.74 3.26
CA LYS A 312 31.26 6.75 4.57
C LYS A 312 30.60 7.74 5.53
N ALA A 313 30.33 8.96 5.06
CA ALA A 313 29.67 9.97 5.88
C ALA A 313 28.25 9.53 6.31
N TRP A 314 27.51 8.86 5.44
CA TRP A 314 26.20 8.31 5.78
C TRP A 314 26.29 7.22 6.84
N VAL A 315 27.23 6.27 6.71
CA VAL A 315 27.44 5.21 7.71
C VAL A 315 27.76 5.78 9.10
N GLU A 316 28.69 6.77 9.17
CA GLU A 316 29.01 7.42 10.45
C GLU A 316 27.82 8.18 11.03
N ARG A 317 27.08 8.91 10.19
CA ARG A 317 25.86 9.62 10.61
C ARG A 317 24.80 8.66 11.17
N MET A 318 24.63 7.49 10.57
CA MET A 318 23.64 6.50 11.05
C MET A 318 24.05 5.90 12.40
N LYS A 319 25.34 5.78 12.70
CA LYS A 319 25.82 5.36 14.03
C LYS A 319 25.41 6.32 15.14
N ASP A 320 25.26 7.60 14.82
CA ASP A 320 24.80 8.61 15.78
C ASP A 320 23.27 8.65 15.85
N ILE A 321 22.59 8.58 14.70
CA ILE A 321 21.13 8.72 14.62
C ILE A 321 20.38 7.52 15.21
N LEU A 322 20.77 6.30 14.84
CA LEU A 322 20.03 5.10 15.19
C LEU A 322 19.91 4.86 16.71
N PRO A 323 20.98 5.01 17.51
CA PRO A 323 20.84 4.89 18.96
C PRO A 323 19.93 5.93 19.59
N LEU A 324 19.95 7.16 19.08
CA LEU A 324 19.07 8.24 19.57
C LEU A 324 17.60 8.01 19.21
N ALA A 325 17.35 7.49 18.02
CA ALA A 325 16.01 7.30 17.51
C ALA A 325 15.33 6.01 18.00
N LEU A 326 16.09 4.94 18.23
CA LEU A 326 15.56 3.61 18.47
C LEU A 326 15.83 3.04 19.86
N LYS A 327 16.94 3.44 20.51
CA LYS A 327 17.29 2.86 21.83
C LYS A 327 16.27 3.29 22.89
N THR A 328 15.73 2.32 23.60
CA THR A 328 14.86 2.53 24.76
C THR A 328 15.43 1.81 25.96
N ASN A 329 15.26 2.38 27.15
CA ASN A 329 15.59 1.73 28.42
C ASN A 329 14.39 0.97 29.00
N GLU A 330 13.25 1.00 28.31
CA GLU A 330 12.03 0.32 28.73
C GLU A 330 12.07 -1.16 28.29
N PRO A 331 11.31 -2.04 28.97
CA PRO A 331 11.13 -3.42 28.57
C PRO A 331 10.69 -3.53 27.11
N THR A 332 11.02 -4.65 26.45
CA THR A 332 10.54 -4.95 25.08
C THR A 332 9.02 -4.82 25.05
N TYR A 333 8.52 -4.17 24.01
CA TYR A 333 7.10 -3.89 23.83
C TYR A 333 6.29 -5.17 23.69
N THR A 334 5.15 -5.23 24.42
CA THR A 334 4.12 -6.25 24.27
C THR A 334 2.77 -5.59 24.11
N LEU A 335 2.02 -5.99 23.10
CA LEU A 335 0.69 -5.46 22.81
C LEU A 335 -0.28 -5.81 23.96
N LYS A 336 -0.16 -7.03 24.49
CA LYS A 336 -0.99 -7.53 25.59
C LYS A 336 -0.88 -6.65 26.84
N ASP A 337 0.34 -6.19 27.20
CA ASP A 337 0.57 -5.36 28.36
C ASP A 337 0.05 -3.91 28.16
N SER A 338 -0.33 -3.57 26.92
CA SER A 338 -0.89 -2.26 26.57
C SER A 338 -2.43 -2.23 26.54
N PHE A 339 -3.09 -3.36 26.81
CA PHE A 339 -4.55 -3.41 26.90
C PHE A 339 -5.00 -2.83 28.25
N PRO A 340 -6.16 -2.15 28.30
CA PRO A 340 -6.76 -1.72 29.54
C PRO A 340 -7.03 -2.95 30.44
N LYS A 341 -6.91 -2.74 31.76
CA LYS A 341 -7.39 -3.76 32.69
C LYS A 341 -8.91 -3.82 32.63
N GLU A 342 -9.49 -4.94 33.05
CA GLU A 342 -10.94 -5.16 33.05
C GLU A 342 -11.69 -4.06 33.82
N GLU A 343 -11.13 -3.58 34.94
CA GLU A 343 -11.68 -2.49 35.77
C GLU A 343 -11.71 -1.14 35.04
N ASP A 344 -10.78 -0.91 34.08
CA ASP A 344 -10.63 0.33 33.31
C ASP A 344 -11.42 0.28 31.98
N LEU A 345 -12.03 -0.86 31.62
CA LEU A 345 -12.84 -0.96 30.42
C LEU A 345 -14.13 -0.16 30.56
N PRO A 346 -14.54 0.62 29.54
CA PRO A 346 -15.82 1.33 29.56
C PRO A 346 -17.00 0.40 29.39
N ASP A 347 -18.19 0.87 29.78
CA ASP A 347 -19.44 0.26 29.36
C ASP A 347 -19.66 0.54 27.87
N ILE A 348 -20.17 -0.44 27.11
CA ILE A 348 -20.31 -0.36 25.66
C ILE A 348 -21.65 -0.88 25.15
N SER A 349 -22.11 -0.32 24.03
CA SER A 349 -23.29 -0.78 23.33
C SER A 349 -22.88 -1.44 22.00
N ILE A 350 -23.19 -2.73 21.84
CA ILE A 350 -23.08 -3.43 20.57
C ILE A 350 -24.29 -3.10 19.71
N LEU A 351 -24.07 -2.69 18.47
CA LEU A 351 -25.11 -2.25 17.54
C LEU A 351 -25.23 -3.24 16.38
N THR A 352 -26.40 -3.81 16.20
CA THR A 352 -26.73 -4.71 15.09
C THR A 352 -27.92 -4.16 14.33
N VAL A 353 -27.81 -4.04 13.02
CA VAL A 353 -28.90 -3.68 12.11
C VAL A 353 -29.24 -4.91 11.26
N THR A 354 -30.50 -5.32 11.27
CA THR A 354 -30.94 -6.56 10.61
C THR A 354 -32.18 -6.32 9.72
N LYS A 355 -32.37 -7.21 8.75
CA LYS A 355 -33.54 -7.27 7.90
C LYS A 355 -33.69 -8.65 7.28
N ASP A 356 -34.77 -9.38 7.62
CA ASP A 356 -35.09 -10.71 7.08
C ASP A 356 -33.91 -11.72 7.21
N ARG A 357 -33.20 -11.66 8.34
CA ARG A 357 -31.98 -12.43 8.64
C ARG A 357 -32.15 -13.50 9.70
N ARG A 358 -33.39 -13.98 9.92
CA ARG A 358 -33.70 -15.04 10.90
C ARG A 358 -32.74 -16.25 10.85
N PRO A 359 -32.31 -16.76 9.66
CA PRO A 359 -31.36 -17.87 9.61
C PRO A 359 -29.99 -17.59 10.26
N PHE A 360 -29.58 -16.32 10.32
CA PHE A 360 -28.29 -15.91 10.89
C PHE A 360 -28.34 -15.65 12.40
N MET A 361 -29.52 -15.56 13.00
CA MET A 361 -29.64 -15.19 14.42
C MET A 361 -29.01 -16.18 15.39
N ALA A 362 -28.91 -17.45 15.03
CA ALA A 362 -28.17 -18.42 15.84
C ALA A 362 -26.66 -18.10 15.87
N LEU A 363 -26.10 -17.65 14.75
CA LEU A 363 -24.71 -17.21 14.63
C LEU A 363 -24.48 -15.90 15.39
N ALA A 364 -25.33 -14.88 15.17
CA ALA A 364 -25.21 -13.57 15.83
C ALA A 364 -25.25 -13.72 17.37
N LYS A 365 -26.18 -14.53 17.90
CA LYS A 365 -26.25 -14.85 19.35
C LYS A 365 -25.01 -15.58 19.84
N TYR A 366 -24.52 -16.53 19.07
CA TYR A 366 -23.30 -17.24 19.41
C TYR A 366 -22.10 -16.28 19.49
N CYS A 367 -21.93 -15.41 18.50
CA CYS A 367 -20.85 -14.41 18.48
C CYS A 367 -20.97 -13.40 19.64
N TYR A 368 -22.18 -12.95 19.98
CA TYR A 368 -22.40 -12.06 21.12
C TYR A 368 -22.01 -12.71 22.45
N LEU A 369 -22.51 -13.92 22.71
CA LEU A 369 -22.22 -14.65 23.95
C LEU A 369 -20.76 -15.12 24.08
N LEU A 370 -20.04 -15.19 22.96
CA LEU A 370 -18.63 -15.59 22.93
C LEU A 370 -17.69 -14.47 23.37
N GLN A 371 -18.13 -13.21 23.33
CA GLN A 371 -17.23 -12.08 23.58
C GLN A 371 -16.61 -12.13 24.99
N SER A 372 -15.28 -11.94 25.06
CA SER A 372 -14.52 -11.90 26.32
C SER A 372 -14.67 -10.59 27.11
N TYR A 373 -15.50 -9.69 26.63
CA TYR A 373 -15.79 -8.42 27.33
C TYR A 373 -16.70 -8.67 28.54
N PRO A 374 -16.54 -7.94 29.69
CA PRO A 374 -17.36 -8.13 30.89
C PRO A 374 -18.86 -7.98 30.58
N GLU A 375 -19.66 -8.99 30.98
CA GLU A 375 -21.09 -9.05 30.65
C GLU A 375 -21.88 -7.89 31.27
N ASP A 376 -21.50 -7.43 32.45
CA ASP A 376 -22.11 -6.31 33.16
C ASP A 376 -21.79 -4.93 32.51
N LYS A 377 -20.83 -4.90 31.58
CA LYS A 377 -20.43 -3.71 30.81
C LYS A 377 -20.92 -3.73 29.37
N LEU A 378 -21.75 -4.69 29.01
CA LEU A 378 -22.28 -4.88 27.65
C LEU A 378 -23.78 -4.66 27.58
N GLU A 379 -24.25 -3.93 26.56
CA GLU A 379 -25.62 -4.06 26.03
C GLU A 379 -25.59 -4.41 24.54
N TRP A 380 -26.67 -5.03 24.07
CA TRP A 380 -26.84 -5.35 22.65
C TRP A 380 -28.11 -4.71 22.10
N VAL A 381 -27.96 -3.71 21.24
CA VAL A 381 -29.06 -2.97 20.58
C VAL A 381 -29.26 -3.54 19.19
N ILE A 382 -30.47 -4.07 18.92
CA ILE A 382 -30.83 -4.68 17.63
C ILE A 382 -31.95 -3.90 16.99
N LEU A 383 -31.72 -3.38 15.78
CA LEU A 383 -32.69 -2.68 14.93
C LEU A 383 -33.12 -3.59 13.80
N ASP A 384 -34.43 -3.89 13.72
CA ASP A 384 -35.02 -4.81 12.75
C ASP A 384 -36.11 -4.12 11.91
N ASP A 385 -35.89 -3.96 10.61
CA ASP A 385 -36.88 -3.47 9.64
C ASP A 385 -37.39 -4.55 8.67
N GLY A 386 -37.17 -5.84 9.00
CA GLY A 386 -37.59 -6.99 8.22
C GLY A 386 -39.08 -7.29 8.31
N ASP A 387 -39.61 -8.06 7.35
CA ASP A 387 -40.99 -8.56 7.34
C ASP A 387 -41.18 -9.73 8.30
N ASP A 388 -40.10 -10.48 8.59
CA ASP A 388 -40.06 -11.58 9.56
C ASP A 388 -39.32 -11.13 10.83
N PRO A 389 -40.06 -10.58 11.85
CA PRO A 389 -39.46 -10.09 13.09
C PRO A 389 -38.75 -11.19 13.85
N ILE A 390 -37.56 -10.86 14.41
CA ILE A 390 -36.70 -11.85 15.09
C ILE A 390 -36.79 -11.81 16.62
N GLU A 391 -37.69 -11.00 17.20
CA GLU A 391 -37.83 -10.80 18.65
C GLU A 391 -37.95 -12.10 19.44
N ASP A 392 -38.73 -13.04 18.92
CA ASP A 392 -38.93 -14.38 19.54
C ASP A 392 -37.62 -15.17 19.67
N THR A 393 -36.67 -14.95 18.79
CA THR A 393 -35.35 -15.62 18.82
C THR A 393 -34.45 -15.10 19.93
N LEU A 394 -34.73 -13.93 20.48
CA LEU A 394 -33.92 -13.23 21.49
C LEU A 394 -34.37 -13.51 22.93
N ILE A 395 -35.45 -14.28 23.13
CA ILE A 395 -35.96 -14.60 24.46
C ILE A 395 -34.86 -15.28 25.30
N GLY A 396 -34.60 -14.72 26.49
CA GLY A 396 -33.59 -15.20 27.43
C GLY A 396 -32.17 -14.76 27.17
N MET A 397 -31.93 -13.89 26.18
CA MET A 397 -30.62 -13.26 25.97
C MET A 397 -30.42 -12.14 26.98
N PRO A 398 -29.21 -12.02 27.60
CA PRO A 398 -28.92 -10.96 28.54
C PRO A 398 -28.70 -9.61 27.84
N ASN A 399 -29.07 -8.52 28.50
CA ASN A 399 -28.75 -7.13 28.15
C ASN A 399 -29.11 -6.74 26.70
N VAL A 400 -30.24 -7.25 26.15
CA VAL A 400 -30.69 -7.02 24.79
C VAL A 400 -31.79 -5.97 24.74
N THR A 401 -31.61 -4.97 23.92
CA THR A 401 -32.63 -3.98 23.53
C THR A 401 -33.04 -4.22 22.07
N TYR A 402 -34.23 -4.81 21.85
CA TYR A 402 -34.77 -5.02 20.51
C TYR A 402 -35.71 -3.88 20.12
N VAL A 403 -35.55 -3.37 18.91
CA VAL A 403 -36.36 -2.28 18.34
C VAL A 403 -36.85 -2.66 16.96
N LYS A 404 -38.15 -2.87 16.82
CA LYS A 404 -38.79 -3.01 15.50
C LYS A 404 -38.92 -1.64 14.85
N CYS A 405 -38.33 -1.48 13.66
CA CYS A 405 -38.28 -0.24 12.92
C CYS A 405 -39.33 -0.18 11.78
N ALA A 406 -39.50 0.99 11.22
CA ALA A 406 -40.27 1.17 9.98
C ALA A 406 -39.52 0.45 8.83
N GLN A 407 -40.32 -0.17 7.94
CA GLN A 407 -39.77 -0.81 6.75
C GLN A 407 -39.11 0.20 5.79
N GLY A 408 -38.06 -0.24 5.09
CA GLY A 408 -37.43 0.54 4.03
C GLY A 408 -36.43 1.59 4.52
N MET A 409 -36.01 1.53 5.76
CA MET A 409 -34.91 2.38 6.27
C MET A 409 -33.58 2.02 5.59
N THR A 410 -32.77 3.05 5.31
CA THR A 410 -31.37 2.81 4.88
C THR A 410 -30.55 2.23 6.03
N ILE A 411 -29.42 1.56 5.71
CA ILE A 411 -28.49 1.06 6.74
C ILE A 411 -28.01 2.24 7.61
N ALA A 412 -27.66 3.37 6.99
CA ALA A 412 -27.24 4.60 7.68
C ALA A 412 -28.30 5.08 8.69
N ALA A 413 -29.58 5.15 8.28
CA ALA A 413 -30.67 5.55 9.17
C ALA A 413 -30.85 4.57 10.34
N LYS A 414 -30.73 3.27 10.09
CA LYS A 414 -30.76 2.27 11.16
C LYS A 414 -29.58 2.40 12.11
N ARG A 415 -28.35 2.62 11.61
CA ARG A 415 -27.17 2.86 12.47
C ARG A 415 -27.36 4.12 13.33
N ASN A 416 -27.88 5.22 12.78
CA ASN A 416 -28.19 6.42 13.56
C ASN A 416 -29.21 6.12 14.68
N LEU A 417 -30.30 5.45 14.33
CA LEU A 417 -31.33 5.08 15.31
C LEU A 417 -30.78 4.11 16.39
N ALA A 418 -29.88 3.19 16.01
CA ALA A 418 -29.23 2.30 16.96
C ALA A 418 -28.40 3.09 17.98
N VAL A 419 -27.63 4.08 17.54
CA VAL A 419 -26.88 4.98 18.43
C VAL A 419 -27.82 5.76 19.35
N GLU A 420 -28.95 6.25 18.86
CA GLU A 420 -29.96 6.97 19.67
C GLU A 420 -30.63 6.06 20.73
N LYS A 421 -30.72 4.76 20.49
CA LYS A 421 -31.27 3.77 21.44
C LYS A 421 -30.23 3.21 22.39
N ALA A 422 -28.96 3.32 22.06
CA ALA A 422 -27.85 2.83 22.87
C ALA A 422 -27.69 3.63 24.17
N MET A 423 -27.40 2.94 25.27
CA MET A 423 -27.24 3.54 26.60
C MET A 423 -25.85 4.13 26.79
N TYR A 424 -24.81 3.49 26.23
CA TYR A 424 -23.41 3.81 26.53
C TYR A 424 -22.75 4.68 25.46
N ASP A 425 -21.61 5.27 25.82
CA ASP A 425 -20.90 6.23 24.95
C ASP A 425 -19.90 5.57 24.00
N VAL A 426 -19.52 4.33 24.25
CA VAL A 426 -18.69 3.55 23.34
C VAL A 426 -19.56 2.57 22.57
N LEU A 427 -19.53 2.69 21.26
CA LEU A 427 -20.45 2.04 20.34
C LEU A 427 -19.68 1.09 19.40
N VAL A 428 -20.14 -0.17 19.29
CA VAL A 428 -19.44 -1.23 18.56
C VAL A 428 -20.39 -1.87 17.55
N ASN A 429 -20.11 -1.75 16.26
CA ASN A 429 -20.90 -2.44 15.25
C ASN A 429 -20.61 -3.95 15.26
N MET A 430 -21.66 -4.76 15.19
CA MET A 430 -21.62 -6.20 14.91
C MET A 430 -22.77 -6.54 13.98
N ASP A 431 -22.46 -6.84 12.72
CA ASP A 431 -23.47 -7.24 11.75
C ASP A 431 -23.92 -8.69 12.03
N ASP A 432 -25.14 -9.04 11.68
CA ASP A 432 -25.78 -10.31 12.04
C ASP A 432 -25.31 -11.52 11.23
N ASP A 433 -24.63 -11.27 10.09
CA ASP A 433 -24.21 -12.26 9.11
C ASP A 433 -22.69 -12.48 9.03
N ASP A 434 -21.93 -11.99 10.01
CA ASP A 434 -20.47 -12.14 10.08
C ASP A 434 -20.04 -12.93 11.34
N VAL A 435 -18.82 -13.50 11.31
CA VAL A 435 -18.21 -14.16 12.47
C VAL A 435 -17.31 -13.19 13.20
N TYR A 436 -17.56 -13.05 14.51
CA TYR A 436 -16.74 -12.24 15.40
C TYR A 436 -16.03 -13.17 16.41
N PRO A 437 -14.68 -13.25 16.38
CA PRO A 437 -13.90 -14.00 17.36
C PRO A 437 -14.14 -13.53 18.80
N GLU A 438 -13.78 -14.35 19.75
CA GLU A 438 -13.98 -14.13 21.18
C GLU A 438 -13.48 -12.76 21.67
N ASN A 439 -12.34 -12.32 21.16
CA ASN A 439 -11.70 -11.06 21.56
C ASN A 439 -12.09 -9.86 20.67
N SER A 440 -13.02 -10.01 19.75
CA SER A 440 -13.32 -8.98 18.75
C SER A 440 -13.68 -7.62 19.36
N VAL A 441 -14.58 -7.61 20.31
CA VAL A 441 -15.03 -6.39 21.00
C VAL A 441 -13.90 -5.81 21.84
N LEU A 442 -13.28 -6.63 22.71
CA LEU A 442 -12.19 -6.20 23.58
C LEU A 442 -11.02 -5.60 22.78
N HIS A 443 -10.63 -6.28 21.70
CA HIS A 443 -9.52 -5.83 20.86
C HIS A 443 -9.79 -4.46 20.21
N ARG A 444 -10.98 -4.27 19.62
CA ARG A 444 -11.36 -2.99 18.99
C ARG A 444 -11.41 -1.84 19.98
N VAL A 445 -12.05 -2.04 21.13
CA VAL A 445 -12.15 -1.05 22.21
C VAL A 445 -10.77 -0.71 22.74
N ALA A 446 -9.94 -1.71 23.06
CA ALA A 446 -8.57 -1.50 23.54
C ALA A 446 -7.72 -0.71 22.54
N MET A 447 -7.82 -1.04 21.25
CA MET A 447 -7.07 -0.33 20.21
C MET A 447 -7.51 1.13 20.05
N MET A 448 -8.80 1.42 20.18
CA MET A 448 -9.28 2.81 20.18
C MET A 448 -8.77 3.56 21.41
N LEU A 449 -8.92 3.00 22.62
CA LEU A 449 -8.54 3.63 23.87
C LEU A 449 -7.04 3.83 24.08
N LYS A 450 -6.21 3.04 23.39
CA LYS A 450 -4.74 3.13 23.47
C LYS A 450 -4.19 4.54 23.20
N ASN A 451 -4.90 5.34 22.40
CA ASN A 451 -4.58 6.73 22.15
C ASN A 451 -5.81 7.60 22.36
N PRO A 452 -5.83 8.48 23.37
CA PRO A 452 -6.98 9.35 23.68
C PRO A 452 -7.42 10.30 22.54
N ALA A 453 -6.54 10.54 21.55
CA ALA A 453 -6.88 11.33 20.37
C ALA A 453 -7.67 10.53 19.32
N LYS A 454 -7.87 9.22 19.54
CA LYS A 454 -8.62 8.35 18.62
C LYS A 454 -10.02 8.10 19.18
N GLU A 455 -11.02 8.47 18.42
CA GLU A 455 -12.42 8.33 18.78
C GLU A 455 -13.16 7.32 17.89
N CYS A 456 -12.47 6.73 16.90
CA CYS A 456 -12.98 5.67 16.03
C CYS A 456 -11.88 4.67 15.67
N ALA A 457 -12.22 3.38 15.59
CA ALA A 457 -11.33 2.36 15.05
C ALA A 457 -12.10 1.36 14.18
N PHE A 458 -11.42 0.83 13.15
CA PHE A 458 -12.02 -0.10 12.17
C PHE A 458 -10.96 -0.85 11.38
N CYS A 459 -11.37 -1.89 10.65
CA CYS A 459 -10.53 -2.60 9.69
C CYS A 459 -10.75 -2.06 8.27
N THR A 460 -9.70 -2.02 7.47
CA THR A 460 -9.77 -1.69 6.03
C THR A 460 -9.61 -2.91 5.16
N THR A 461 -8.93 -3.93 5.65
CA THR A 461 -8.84 -5.26 5.03
C THR A 461 -9.58 -6.26 5.89
N ILE A 462 -10.28 -7.20 5.28
CA ILE A 462 -11.05 -8.22 6.00
C ILE A 462 -10.89 -9.60 5.38
N PRO A 463 -10.69 -10.64 6.20
CA PRO A 463 -10.78 -12.02 5.77
C PRO A 463 -12.23 -12.37 5.46
N CYS A 464 -12.46 -12.99 4.30
CA CYS A 464 -13.77 -13.39 3.82
C CYS A 464 -13.85 -14.90 3.67
N TYR A 465 -15.01 -15.48 3.99
CA TYR A 465 -15.31 -16.88 3.77
C TYR A 465 -16.64 -17.04 3.03
N ASP A 466 -16.59 -17.55 1.79
CA ASP A 466 -17.78 -17.86 0.99
C ASP A 466 -18.38 -19.18 1.46
N ILE A 467 -19.52 -19.09 2.17
CA ILE A 467 -20.16 -20.23 2.80
C ILE A 467 -20.91 -21.13 1.80
N THR A 468 -21.11 -20.68 0.57
CA THR A 468 -21.73 -21.47 -0.50
C THR A 468 -20.71 -22.19 -1.37
N LYS A 469 -19.47 -21.67 -1.43
CA LYS A 469 -18.36 -22.24 -2.22
C LYS A 469 -17.25 -22.82 -1.36
N TYR A 470 -17.36 -22.70 -0.04
CA TYR A 470 -16.35 -23.17 0.92
C TYR A 470 -14.95 -22.67 0.61
N SER A 471 -14.84 -21.39 0.23
CA SER A 471 -13.57 -20.78 -0.14
C SER A 471 -13.31 -19.50 0.65
N SER A 472 -12.05 -19.26 1.03
CA SER A 472 -11.63 -18.09 1.77
C SER A 472 -10.70 -17.18 0.96
N PHE A 473 -10.78 -15.88 1.19
CA PHE A 473 -9.92 -14.88 0.55
C PHE A 473 -9.81 -13.62 1.42
N MET A 474 -8.81 -12.77 1.13
CA MET A 474 -8.73 -11.44 1.72
C MET A 474 -9.40 -10.41 0.80
N ASN A 475 -10.29 -9.60 1.35
CA ASN A 475 -10.75 -8.38 0.70
C ASN A 475 -9.80 -7.25 1.07
N VAL A 476 -9.02 -6.80 0.10
CA VAL A 476 -8.02 -5.73 0.26
C VAL A 476 -8.38 -4.60 -0.70
N PRO A 477 -9.02 -3.52 -0.22
CA PRO A 477 -9.27 -2.35 -1.05
C PRO A 477 -7.95 -1.74 -1.57
N PRO A 478 -7.95 -1.13 -2.76
CA PRO A 478 -6.77 -0.44 -3.28
C PRO A 478 -6.21 0.57 -2.26
N ASN A 479 -4.91 0.48 -1.98
CA ASN A 479 -4.23 1.37 -1.04
C ASN A 479 -4.12 2.83 -1.53
N THR A 480 -4.40 3.07 -2.80
CA THR A 480 -4.50 4.40 -3.40
C THR A 480 -5.75 5.17 -2.98
N LEU A 481 -6.78 4.45 -2.48
CA LEU A 481 -8.00 5.08 -1.98
C LEU A 481 -7.77 5.76 -0.62
N PRO A 482 -8.48 6.86 -0.32
CA PRO A 482 -8.50 7.45 1.02
C PRO A 482 -8.92 6.43 2.08
N MET A 483 -8.47 6.61 3.31
CA MET A 483 -8.85 5.76 4.44
C MET A 483 -10.37 5.63 4.57
N SER A 484 -11.11 6.73 4.42
CA SER A 484 -12.57 6.76 4.53
C SER A 484 -13.28 5.84 3.53
N GLN A 485 -12.71 5.65 2.33
CA GLN A 485 -13.27 4.77 1.29
C GLN A 485 -12.88 3.29 1.43
N ARG A 486 -12.03 2.98 2.41
CA ARG A 486 -11.57 1.61 2.68
C ARG A 486 -12.16 1.01 3.95
N VAL A 487 -12.97 1.77 4.69
CA VAL A 487 -13.56 1.34 5.95
C VAL A 487 -14.49 0.14 5.76
N SER A 488 -14.44 -0.79 6.72
CA SER A 488 -15.46 -1.84 6.86
C SER A 488 -16.36 -1.50 8.05
N GLU A 489 -17.58 -1.10 7.78
CA GLU A 489 -18.55 -0.62 8.77
C GLU A 489 -18.89 -1.66 9.84
N ALA A 490 -18.90 -2.95 9.46
CA ALA A 490 -19.11 -4.07 10.38
C ALA A 490 -18.06 -4.20 11.49
N THR A 491 -16.90 -3.55 11.30
CA THR A 491 -15.78 -3.60 12.24
C THR A 491 -15.62 -2.36 13.11
N MET A 492 -16.48 -1.35 12.90
CA MET A 492 -16.32 -0.07 13.58
C MET A 492 -16.56 -0.15 15.09
N VAL A 493 -15.71 0.54 15.83
CA VAL A 493 -15.95 1.01 17.20
C VAL A 493 -15.74 2.53 17.21
N PHE A 494 -16.62 3.27 17.84
CA PHE A 494 -16.54 4.73 17.89
C PHE A 494 -17.19 5.29 19.13
N THR A 495 -16.86 6.53 19.51
CA THR A 495 -17.50 7.22 20.61
C THR A 495 -18.80 7.89 20.17
N ARG A 496 -19.75 8.06 21.09
CA ARG A 496 -20.98 8.83 20.85
C ARG A 496 -20.64 10.26 20.41
N LYS A 497 -19.64 10.89 21.00
CA LYS A 497 -19.14 12.21 20.62
C LYS A 497 -18.73 12.25 19.14
N PHE A 498 -17.95 11.26 18.67
CA PHE A 498 -17.56 11.17 17.27
C PHE A 498 -18.77 11.10 16.31
N TRP A 499 -19.84 10.38 16.71
CA TRP A 499 -21.08 10.31 15.97
C TRP A 499 -21.89 11.61 16.04
N GLU A 500 -21.96 12.30 17.19
CA GLU A 500 -22.69 13.56 17.35
C GLU A 500 -22.12 14.68 16.46
N GLU A 501 -20.80 14.70 16.28
CA GLU A 501 -20.12 15.68 15.41
C GLU A 501 -20.45 15.49 13.93
N ASN A 502 -20.66 14.24 13.47
CA ASN A 502 -21.06 13.91 12.09
C ASN A 502 -21.76 12.55 12.07
N LYS A 503 -23.07 12.54 11.95
CA LYS A 503 -23.89 11.33 11.87
C LYS A 503 -23.68 10.60 10.54
N PHE A 504 -24.11 9.33 10.46
CA PHE A 504 -24.19 8.62 9.18
C PHE A 504 -25.14 9.35 8.24
N ASP A 505 -24.74 9.55 6.99
CA ASP A 505 -25.56 10.21 5.97
C ASP A 505 -26.67 9.26 5.50
N GLU A 506 -27.89 9.53 5.90
CA GLU A 506 -29.06 8.68 5.61
C GLU A 506 -29.46 8.64 4.13
N SER A 507 -28.94 9.56 3.31
CA SER A 507 -29.14 9.54 1.86
C SER A 507 -28.28 8.47 1.16
N VAL A 508 -27.22 7.99 1.82
CA VAL A 508 -26.30 6.98 1.31
C VAL A 508 -26.90 5.59 1.50
N LYS A 509 -26.94 4.79 0.43
CA LYS A 509 -27.51 3.43 0.47
C LYS A 509 -26.47 2.35 0.77
N VAL A 510 -25.22 2.57 0.39
CA VAL A 510 -24.09 1.61 0.53
C VAL A 510 -22.82 2.40 0.81
N ALA A 511 -21.90 1.82 1.61
CA ALA A 511 -20.64 2.46 2.02
C ALA A 511 -20.86 3.77 2.81
N GLU A 512 -21.76 3.72 3.77
CA GLU A 512 -22.09 4.85 4.66
C GLU A 512 -20.90 5.29 5.52
N GLY A 513 -19.90 4.44 5.68
CA GLY A 513 -18.66 4.73 6.40
C GLY A 513 -17.79 5.80 5.75
N ASP A 514 -17.79 5.95 4.42
CA ASP A 514 -16.99 6.99 3.75
C ASP A 514 -17.41 8.40 4.21
N ALA A 515 -18.69 8.75 4.12
CA ALA A 515 -19.17 10.05 4.56
C ALA A 515 -19.00 10.26 6.07
N PHE A 516 -19.09 9.19 6.86
CA PHE A 516 -18.94 9.22 8.31
C PHE A 516 -17.50 9.50 8.76
N ILE A 517 -16.48 9.02 8.03
CA ILE A 517 -15.07 9.14 8.37
C ILE A 517 -14.40 10.35 7.71
N ARG A 518 -14.80 10.70 6.49
CA ARG A 518 -14.13 11.70 5.64
C ARG A 518 -13.89 13.02 6.36
N GLY A 519 -12.62 13.47 6.31
CA GLY A 519 -12.16 14.70 6.97
C GLY A 519 -11.85 14.55 8.46
N ARG A 520 -12.01 13.34 9.03
CA ARG A 520 -11.72 13.02 10.45
C ARG A 520 -10.79 11.83 10.60
N GLU A 521 -10.06 11.48 9.54
CA GLU A 521 -9.16 10.33 9.48
C GLU A 521 -8.09 10.37 10.59
N GLN A 522 -7.65 11.57 10.98
CA GLN A 522 -6.70 11.78 12.07
C GLN A 522 -7.24 11.33 13.45
N MET A 523 -8.58 11.28 13.62
CA MET A 523 -9.24 10.77 14.83
C MET A 523 -9.51 9.27 14.75
N CYS A 524 -9.15 8.63 13.65
CA CYS A 524 -9.40 7.21 13.40
C CYS A 524 -8.15 6.37 13.56
N ARG A 525 -8.34 5.07 13.80
CA ARG A 525 -7.31 4.05 13.83
C ARG A 525 -7.70 2.86 12.95
N GLU A 526 -6.82 2.44 12.07
CA GLU A 526 -6.96 1.15 11.40
C GLU A 526 -6.47 0.03 12.34
N VAL A 527 -7.22 -1.07 12.38
CA VAL A 527 -6.96 -2.23 13.25
C VAL A 527 -6.80 -3.47 12.38
N SER A 528 -5.91 -4.38 12.78
CA SER A 528 -5.77 -5.69 12.11
C SER A 528 -7.08 -6.49 12.22
N PRO A 529 -7.55 -7.10 11.12
CA PRO A 529 -8.82 -7.84 11.14
C PRO A 529 -8.74 -9.20 11.85
N GLN A 530 -7.55 -9.68 12.19
CA GLN A 530 -7.34 -11.07 12.61
C GLN A 530 -8.11 -11.46 13.87
N GLU A 531 -8.16 -10.56 14.86
CA GLU A 531 -8.92 -10.74 16.10
C GLU A 531 -10.31 -10.07 16.04
N VAL A 532 -10.72 -9.57 14.88
CA VAL A 532 -11.91 -8.72 14.76
C VAL A 532 -13.05 -9.41 14.03
N ILE A 533 -12.82 -9.98 12.84
CA ILE A 533 -13.89 -10.45 11.98
C ILE A 533 -13.44 -11.54 11.01
N VAL A 534 -14.33 -12.48 10.70
CA VAL A 534 -14.34 -13.23 9.45
C VAL A 534 -15.66 -12.95 8.77
N SER A 535 -15.63 -12.24 7.66
CA SER A 535 -16.84 -11.85 6.97
C SER A 535 -17.36 -12.97 6.09
N LEU A 536 -18.63 -13.31 6.25
CA LEU A 536 -19.27 -14.36 5.46
C LEU A 536 -19.79 -13.80 4.13
N VAL A 537 -19.44 -14.47 3.05
CA VAL A 537 -19.94 -14.14 1.70
C VAL A 537 -21.06 -15.10 1.33
N HIS A 538 -22.21 -14.53 0.98
CA HIS A 538 -23.43 -15.28 0.64
C HIS A 538 -24.36 -14.44 -0.26
N PRO A 539 -25.35 -15.05 -0.95
CA PRO A 539 -26.21 -14.37 -1.91
C PRO A 539 -27.08 -13.23 -1.35
N LYS A 540 -27.33 -13.23 -0.04
CA LYS A 540 -28.12 -12.21 0.66
C LYS A 540 -27.28 -11.05 1.21
N ASN A 541 -25.95 -10.95 0.90
CA ASN A 541 -25.18 -9.78 1.29
C ASN A 541 -25.68 -8.53 0.58
N THR A 542 -25.74 -7.41 1.29
CA THR A 542 -26.16 -6.11 0.74
C THR A 542 -25.08 -5.51 -0.14
N SER A 543 -23.81 -5.73 0.18
CA SER A 543 -22.68 -5.28 -0.62
C SER A 543 -22.03 -6.46 -1.36
N SER A 544 -21.86 -6.31 -2.68
CA SER A 544 -21.12 -7.30 -3.47
C SER A 544 -19.61 -7.13 -3.23
N ARG A 545 -19.00 -8.04 -2.49
CA ARG A 545 -17.54 -8.12 -2.38
C ARG A 545 -16.99 -8.78 -3.64
N LYS A 546 -16.10 -8.09 -4.35
CA LYS A 546 -15.44 -8.67 -5.52
C LYS A 546 -14.53 -9.80 -5.05
N ILE A 547 -14.84 -11.01 -5.50
CA ILE A 547 -13.97 -12.16 -5.31
C ILE A 547 -12.77 -11.98 -6.24
N PRO A 548 -11.52 -11.97 -5.75
CA PRO A 548 -10.34 -11.85 -6.59
C PRO A 548 -10.28 -13.01 -7.60
N GLU A 549 -9.83 -12.73 -8.83
CA GLU A 549 -9.65 -13.76 -9.87
C GLU A 549 -8.61 -14.81 -9.46
N PHE A 550 -7.56 -14.39 -8.74
CA PHE A 550 -6.54 -15.27 -8.17
C PHE A 550 -6.76 -15.39 -6.66
N LYS A 551 -7.22 -16.57 -6.25
CA LYS A 551 -7.51 -16.86 -4.84
C LYS A 551 -6.39 -17.70 -4.25
N GLU A 552 -5.54 -17.09 -3.44
CA GLU A 552 -4.84 -17.88 -2.43
C GLU A 552 -5.77 -18.02 -1.21
N PRO A 553 -6.13 -19.25 -0.82
CA PRO A 553 -6.92 -19.47 0.38
C PRO A 553 -6.16 -18.90 1.59
N ASN A 554 -6.78 -17.99 2.32
CA ASN A 554 -6.17 -17.42 3.54
C ASN A 554 -6.42 -18.28 4.80
N GLY A 555 -7.24 -19.32 4.69
CA GLY A 555 -7.52 -20.22 5.80
C GLY A 555 -8.27 -19.59 6.99
N CYS A 556 -8.89 -18.43 6.84
CA CYS A 556 -9.55 -17.71 7.95
C CYS A 556 -10.61 -18.54 8.69
N HIS A 557 -11.20 -19.53 8.04
CA HIS A 557 -12.18 -20.46 8.63
C HIS A 557 -11.53 -21.61 9.43
N TYR A 558 -10.23 -21.80 9.36
CA TYR A 558 -9.55 -22.88 10.12
C TYR A 558 -9.56 -22.64 11.63
N GLY A 559 -9.79 -21.39 12.07
CA GLY A 559 -10.00 -21.05 13.48
C GLY A 559 -11.41 -21.32 14.01
N PHE A 560 -12.35 -21.76 13.16
CA PHE A 560 -13.70 -22.08 13.60
C PHE A 560 -13.69 -23.37 14.43
N ASN A 561 -14.25 -23.30 15.65
CA ASN A 561 -14.50 -24.51 16.42
C ASN A 561 -15.67 -25.30 15.79
N GLU A 562 -15.86 -26.56 16.22
CA GLU A 562 -16.88 -27.46 15.67
C GLU A 562 -18.29 -26.85 15.68
N LYS A 563 -18.67 -26.17 16.77
CA LYS A 563 -20.00 -25.56 16.91
C LYS A 563 -20.19 -24.41 15.93
N LEU A 564 -19.20 -23.52 15.79
CA LEU A 564 -19.22 -22.40 14.86
C LEU A 564 -19.24 -22.90 13.41
N PHE A 565 -18.40 -23.89 13.09
CA PHE A 565 -18.39 -24.51 11.76
C PHE A 565 -19.73 -25.15 11.40
N ALA A 566 -20.36 -25.82 12.35
CA ALA A 566 -21.70 -26.42 12.16
C ALA A 566 -22.76 -25.35 11.88
N LEU A 567 -22.78 -24.25 12.67
CA LEU A 567 -23.71 -23.14 12.47
C LEU A 567 -23.55 -22.49 11.08
N VAL A 568 -22.31 -22.17 10.69
CA VAL A 568 -22.01 -21.55 9.40
C VAL A 568 -22.37 -22.48 8.23
N SER A 569 -22.09 -23.79 8.36
CA SER A 569 -22.44 -24.79 7.35
C SER A 569 -23.95 -24.95 7.20
N GLU A 570 -24.70 -24.98 8.30
CA GLU A 570 -26.17 -25.09 8.29
C GLU A 570 -26.81 -23.89 7.57
N ILE A 571 -26.30 -22.68 7.82
CA ILE A 571 -26.73 -21.46 7.12
C ILE A 571 -26.46 -21.60 5.63
N GLY A 572 -25.25 -22.04 5.23
CA GLY A 572 -24.88 -22.23 3.83
C GLY A 572 -25.80 -23.21 3.10
N VAL A 573 -26.13 -24.34 3.73
CA VAL A 573 -27.04 -25.35 3.18
C VAL A 573 -28.44 -24.77 2.97
N LYS A 574 -29.00 -24.09 3.98
CA LYS A 574 -30.33 -23.44 3.88
C LYS A 574 -30.40 -22.42 2.75
N LEU A 575 -29.38 -21.61 2.59
CA LEU A 575 -29.32 -20.62 1.50
C LEU A 575 -29.24 -21.26 0.12
N LEU A 576 -28.53 -22.40 -0.02
CA LEU A 576 -28.49 -23.16 -1.27
C LEU A 576 -29.82 -23.82 -1.60
N GLU A 577 -30.54 -24.33 -0.59
CA GLU A 577 -31.91 -24.87 -0.74
C GLU A 577 -32.89 -23.81 -1.19
N ASP A 578 -32.84 -22.59 -0.61
CA ASP A 578 -33.70 -21.45 -0.99
C ASP A 578 -33.47 -21.06 -2.47
N ILE A 579 -32.20 -21.00 -2.91
CA ILE A 579 -31.85 -20.68 -4.31
C ILE A 579 -32.39 -21.74 -5.27
N ASN A 580 -32.22 -23.02 -4.93
CA ASN A 580 -32.66 -24.13 -5.78
C ASN A 580 -34.20 -24.22 -5.86
N SER A 581 -34.91 -23.84 -4.81
CA SER A 581 -36.37 -23.82 -4.77
C SER A 581 -36.92 -22.64 -5.59
N ALA A 582 -36.31 -21.46 -5.51
CA ALA A 582 -36.68 -20.29 -6.33
C ALA A 582 -36.48 -20.55 -7.84
N GLY A 583 -35.36 -21.19 -8.22
CA GLY A 583 -35.09 -21.55 -9.61
C GLY A 583 -36.03 -22.60 -10.22
N ARG A 584 -36.71 -23.42 -9.37
CA ARG A 584 -37.73 -24.38 -9.83
C ARG A 584 -39.08 -23.75 -10.07
N THR A 585 -39.43 -22.66 -9.41
CA THR A 585 -40.67 -21.93 -9.62
C THR A 585 -40.68 -21.10 -10.89
N GLU A 586 -39.53 -20.62 -11.36
CA GLU A 586 -39.43 -19.91 -12.64
C GLU A 586 -39.38 -20.84 -13.88
N SER A 587 -39.11 -22.12 -13.70
CA SER A 587 -39.09 -23.13 -14.79
C SER A 587 -40.41 -23.90 -14.95
N GLY A 588 -41.44 -23.57 -14.17
CA GLY A 588 -42.68 -24.33 -14.04
C GLY A 588 -43.86 -23.82 -14.86
N GLU A 589 -43.77 -22.70 -15.55
CA GLU A 589 -44.86 -22.23 -16.46
C GLU A 589 -44.31 -22.03 -17.86
N THR A 590 -44.49 -23.00 -18.72
CA THR A 590 -44.98 -22.97 -20.09
C THR A 590 -44.50 -24.23 -20.86
N CYS A 591 -45.35 -25.22 -20.85
CA CYS A 591 -45.48 -26.15 -21.99
C CYS A 591 -46.94 -26.22 -22.32
N ASP A 592 -47.37 -25.43 -23.27
CA ASP A 592 -48.48 -25.79 -24.12
C ASP A 592 -48.20 -25.34 -25.57
N HIS A 593 -48.40 -26.29 -26.44
CA HIS A 593 -48.28 -26.23 -27.90
C HIS A 593 -49.06 -25.09 -28.51
N ASP A 594 -48.50 -24.32 -29.45
CA ASP A 594 -49.04 -24.40 -30.81
C ASP A 594 -48.04 -23.88 -31.85
N GLY A 595 -48.01 -24.56 -32.99
CA GLY A 595 -47.11 -24.25 -34.09
C GLY A 595 -47.72 -23.22 -35.04
N SER A 596 -46.93 -22.26 -35.48
CA SER A 596 -47.02 -21.74 -36.85
C SER A 596 -45.73 -20.98 -37.22
N ARG A 597 -45.28 -21.23 -38.43
CA ARG A 597 -44.14 -20.61 -39.11
C ARG A 597 -44.39 -19.13 -39.39
N GLY A 598 -43.37 -18.32 -39.30
CA GLY A 598 -43.33 -16.96 -39.80
C GLY A 598 -41.91 -16.39 -39.78
N ASP A 599 -41.33 -16.27 -40.98
CA ASP A 599 -40.09 -15.55 -41.29
C ASP A 599 -40.18 -14.07 -40.89
N GLY A 600 -39.09 -13.49 -40.47
CA GLY A 600 -38.97 -12.04 -40.47
C GLY A 600 -37.95 -11.42 -39.51
N ASP A 601 -36.86 -11.01 -40.10
CA ASP A 601 -36.00 -9.87 -39.77
C ASP A 601 -35.40 -9.68 -38.37
N HIS A 602 -34.06 -9.85 -38.33
CA HIS A 602 -33.19 -9.28 -37.29
C HIS A 602 -33.07 -7.77 -37.37
N PRO A 603 -33.14 -7.04 -36.25
CA PRO A 603 -32.43 -5.79 -36.13
C PRO A 603 -31.10 -5.98 -35.36
N GLN A 604 -30.05 -5.48 -35.96
CA GLN A 604 -28.71 -5.38 -35.42
C GLN A 604 -28.71 -4.55 -34.11
N ALA A 605 -28.17 -5.15 -33.06
CA ALA A 605 -27.83 -4.43 -31.83
C ALA A 605 -26.58 -3.57 -32.06
N GLN A 606 -26.72 -2.29 -31.90
CA GLN A 606 -25.62 -1.33 -31.90
C GLN A 606 -24.72 -1.57 -30.67
N HIS A 607 -23.48 -1.93 -30.92
CA HIS A 607 -22.40 -1.91 -29.93
C HIS A 607 -22.08 -0.47 -29.54
N HIS A 608 -22.36 -0.08 -28.31
CA HIS A 608 -21.67 1.04 -27.67
C HIS A 608 -20.30 0.55 -27.16
N PRO A 609 -19.21 1.27 -27.45
CA PRO A 609 -17.90 0.91 -26.91
C PRO A 609 -17.87 1.25 -25.42
N GLN A 610 -17.58 0.24 -24.61
CA GLN A 610 -17.17 0.46 -23.22
C GLN A 610 -15.78 1.11 -23.20
N PRO A 611 -15.50 2.03 -22.25
CA PRO A 611 -14.17 2.56 -22.08
C PRO A 611 -13.23 1.41 -21.62
N GLN A 612 -12.14 1.25 -22.35
CA GLN A 612 -11.05 0.35 -21.99
C GLN A 612 -10.54 0.73 -20.61
N GLY A 613 -10.69 -0.17 -19.66
CA GLY A 613 -10.09 -0.07 -18.35
C GLY A 613 -8.57 -0.03 -18.49
N THR A 614 -7.98 1.04 -18.02
CA THR A 614 -6.55 1.11 -17.76
C THR A 614 -6.21 0.03 -16.74
N GLU A 615 -5.49 -1.00 -17.14
CA GLU A 615 -4.83 -1.93 -16.23
C GLU A 615 -3.94 -1.13 -15.27
N GLN A 616 -4.34 -1.09 -14.00
CA GLN A 616 -3.54 -0.52 -12.93
C GLN A 616 -2.34 -1.43 -12.68
N LEU A 617 -1.18 -1.04 -13.20
CA LEU A 617 0.10 -1.57 -12.78
C LEU A 617 0.37 -1.10 -11.34
N HIS A 618 0.19 -1.98 -10.39
CA HIS A 618 0.70 -1.78 -9.03
C HIS A 618 2.21 -2.07 -8.99
N PRO A 619 3.03 -1.23 -8.31
CA PRO A 619 4.45 -1.47 -8.10
C PRO A 619 4.74 -2.68 -7.19
#